data_50dcc5f7bb8267ea2be816aaf07a65ac
#
_entry.id   50dcc5f7bb8267ea2be816aaf07a65ac
#
_cell.length_a   1.000
_cell.length_b   1.000
_cell.length_c   1.000
_cell.angle_alpha   90.00
_cell.angle_beta   90.00
_cell.angle_gamma   90.00
#
_symmetry.space_group_name_H-M   'P 1'
#
loop_
_entity.id
_entity.type
_entity.pdbx_description
1 polymer ?
#
loop_
_entity_poly.entity_id
_entity_poly.type
_entity_poly.pdbx_seq_one_letter_code
_entity_poly.pdbx_strand_id
1 'polypeptide(L)'
;MIKLCDFIAEFDKRLGDAVVGENITEKAMRYALFSGGKRLRPYAVYLGALYASGGEIDEETLESVFQYGISVEMVHTYSLIHDDLPCMDDDDYRRGKKTVHREFNEWVAVLAGDALLNLAYERGYSLFGGENNPMPYLAKYAGMGGMLGGQVMDLSVSKSMEELLKTYSLKTSALFKAAFIGGGIICKANDETIRNLEKYAENLGIAFQIADDLLETEAEEQNVKRFLSDDEAKNLLK
;
A
#
# COMPACT_ATOMS: atom_id res chain seq x y z
N MET A 1 -22.17 0.96 5.90
CA MET A 1 -20.70 1.10 6.00
C MET A 1 -20.14 0.17 7.06
N ILE A 2 -19.18 -0.71 6.71
CA ILE A 2 -18.51 -1.62 7.65
C ILE A 2 -17.47 -0.82 8.44
N LYS A 3 -17.43 -1.01 9.77
CA LYS A 3 -16.40 -0.37 10.59
C LYS A 3 -15.03 -0.98 10.31
N LEU A 4 -13.96 -0.21 10.47
CA LEU A 4 -12.59 -0.65 10.19
C LEU A 4 -12.22 -1.94 10.93
N CYS A 5 -12.57 -2.08 12.20
CA CYS A 5 -12.27 -3.29 13.00
C CYS A 5 -12.94 -4.55 12.43
N ASP A 6 -14.21 -4.45 12.01
CA ASP A 6 -14.97 -5.56 11.46
C ASP A 6 -14.45 -5.92 10.06
N PHE A 7 -14.10 -4.91 9.26
CA PHE A 7 -13.46 -5.11 7.96
C PHE A 7 -12.12 -5.84 8.10
N ILE A 8 -11.26 -5.43 9.03
CA ILE A 8 -9.95 -6.06 9.25
C ILE A 8 -10.11 -7.53 9.62
N ALA A 9 -11.05 -7.88 10.51
CA ALA A 9 -11.28 -9.26 10.93
C ALA A 9 -11.66 -10.15 9.73
N GLU A 10 -12.59 -9.69 8.88
CA GLU A 10 -13.02 -10.41 7.68
C GLU A 10 -11.94 -10.45 6.60
N PHE A 11 -11.17 -9.36 6.46
CA PHE A 11 -10.06 -9.27 5.51
C PHE A 11 -8.93 -10.24 5.88
N ASP A 12 -8.47 -10.23 7.14
CA ASP A 12 -7.35 -11.08 7.58
C ASP A 12 -7.67 -12.57 7.48
N LYS A 13 -8.94 -12.98 7.64
CA LYS A 13 -9.38 -14.34 7.37
C LYS A 13 -9.14 -14.74 5.91
N ARG A 14 -9.63 -13.92 4.96
CA ARG A 14 -9.46 -14.17 3.51
C ARG A 14 -7.99 -14.09 3.08
N LEU A 15 -7.23 -13.18 3.66
CA LEU A 15 -5.79 -13.07 3.43
C LEU A 15 -5.06 -14.34 3.88
N GLY A 16 -5.50 -14.96 5.00
CA GLY A 16 -4.96 -16.22 5.51
C GLY A 16 -5.15 -17.38 4.55
N ASP A 17 -6.27 -17.41 3.83
CA ASP A 17 -6.58 -18.42 2.83
C ASP A 17 -5.84 -18.21 1.49
N ALA A 18 -5.43 -16.97 1.23
CA ALA A 18 -4.78 -16.56 -0.02
C ALA A 18 -3.30 -16.97 -0.11
N VAL A 19 -2.63 -17.16 1.01
CA VAL A 19 -1.22 -17.58 1.07
C VAL A 19 -1.13 -18.84 1.93
N VAL A 20 -1.16 -19.99 1.29
CA VAL A 20 -0.99 -21.31 1.90
C VAL A 20 0.27 -21.95 1.34
N GLY A 21 1.08 -22.53 2.20
CA GLY A 21 2.26 -23.26 1.77
C GLY A 21 3.17 -23.65 2.94
N GLU A 22 4.09 -24.56 2.67
CA GLU A 22 4.91 -25.18 3.70
C GLU A 22 6.40 -24.89 3.55
N ASN A 23 6.83 -24.43 2.35
CA ASN A 23 8.23 -24.13 2.15
C ASN A 23 8.64 -22.85 2.90
N ILE A 24 9.94 -22.65 3.04
CA ILE A 24 10.50 -21.56 3.84
C ILE A 24 10.09 -20.17 3.32
N THR A 25 10.00 -20.01 1.98
CA THR A 25 9.60 -18.74 1.36
C THR A 25 8.13 -18.43 1.64
N GLU A 26 7.23 -19.42 1.53
CA GLU A 26 5.81 -19.26 1.83
C GLU A 26 5.58 -18.95 3.32
N LYS A 27 6.34 -19.57 4.22
CA LYS A 27 6.35 -19.21 5.65
C LYS A 27 6.77 -17.77 5.88
N ALA A 28 7.79 -17.30 5.15
CA ALA A 28 8.26 -15.92 5.22
C ALA A 28 7.22 -14.91 4.67
N MET A 29 6.53 -15.25 3.56
CA MET A 29 5.40 -14.46 3.03
C MET A 29 4.29 -14.31 4.08
N ARG A 30 3.86 -15.42 4.70
CA ARG A 30 2.86 -15.39 5.78
C ARG A 30 3.34 -14.60 6.99
N TYR A 31 4.59 -14.80 7.40
CA TYR A 31 5.19 -14.05 8.50
C TYR A 31 5.10 -12.54 8.24
N ALA A 32 5.49 -12.07 7.07
CA ALA A 32 5.42 -10.66 6.70
C ALA A 32 3.97 -10.13 6.67
N LEU A 33 3.05 -10.83 6.01
CA LEU A 33 1.65 -10.46 5.91
C LEU A 33 0.96 -10.33 7.28
N PHE A 34 1.32 -11.18 8.25
CA PHE A 34 0.73 -11.22 9.59
C PHE A 34 1.62 -10.64 10.70
N SER A 35 2.67 -9.90 10.33
CA SER A 35 3.50 -9.16 11.29
C SER A 35 2.86 -7.88 11.84
N GLY A 36 1.55 -7.72 11.67
CA GLY A 36 0.78 -6.56 12.08
C GLY A 36 0.48 -5.63 10.90
N GLY A 37 -0.17 -4.53 11.19
CA GLY A 37 -0.57 -3.54 10.20
C GLY A 37 -2.00 -3.07 10.38
N LYS A 38 -2.28 -1.84 9.94
CA LYS A 38 -3.60 -1.20 10.10
C LYS A 38 -4.56 -1.53 8.93
N ARG A 39 -4.11 -2.30 7.92
CA ARG A 39 -4.89 -2.65 6.72
C ARG A 39 -5.56 -1.44 6.04
N LEU A 40 -4.90 -0.29 6.09
CA LEU A 40 -5.48 0.95 5.55
C LEU A 40 -5.67 0.90 4.03
N ARG A 41 -4.76 0.26 3.29
CA ARG A 41 -4.87 0.16 1.84
C ARG A 41 -6.01 -0.75 1.38
N PRO A 42 -6.18 -1.97 1.91
CA PRO A 42 -7.39 -2.76 1.68
C PRO A 42 -8.69 -2.03 2.07
N TYR A 43 -8.69 -1.32 3.20
CA TYR A 43 -9.85 -0.53 3.61
C TYR A 43 -10.11 0.65 2.67
N ALA A 44 -9.07 1.24 2.06
CA ALA A 44 -9.21 2.27 1.03
C ALA A 44 -9.88 1.73 -0.24
N VAL A 45 -9.65 0.45 -0.62
CA VAL A 45 -10.40 -0.21 -1.70
C VAL A 45 -11.89 -0.22 -1.38
N TYR A 46 -12.25 -0.63 -0.14
CA TYR A 46 -13.64 -0.64 0.31
C TYR A 46 -14.26 0.76 0.30
N LEU A 47 -13.54 1.77 0.79
CA LEU A 47 -14.05 3.16 0.79
C LEU A 47 -14.23 3.71 -0.63
N GLY A 48 -13.31 3.39 -1.55
CA GLY A 48 -13.42 3.76 -2.96
C GLY A 48 -14.65 3.13 -3.62
N ALA A 49 -14.90 1.86 -3.36
CA ALA A 49 -16.08 1.16 -3.84
C ALA A 49 -17.38 1.74 -3.23
N LEU A 50 -17.37 2.00 -1.93
CA LEU A 50 -18.53 2.58 -1.22
C LEU A 50 -18.88 3.98 -1.75
N TYR A 51 -17.88 4.82 -2.01
CA TYR A 51 -18.10 6.14 -2.63
C TYR A 51 -18.67 6.03 -4.04
N ALA A 52 -18.11 5.12 -4.84
CA ALA A 52 -18.52 4.93 -6.24
C ALA A 52 -19.94 4.35 -6.38
N SER A 53 -20.36 3.51 -5.42
CA SER A 53 -21.70 2.88 -5.40
C SER A 53 -22.79 3.74 -4.76
N GLY A 54 -22.45 4.93 -4.26
CA GLY A 54 -23.41 5.80 -3.55
C GLY A 54 -23.74 5.33 -2.13
N GLY A 55 -22.89 4.48 -1.53
CA GLY A 55 -22.99 4.08 -0.12
C GLY A 55 -23.50 2.65 0.13
N GLU A 56 -23.88 1.92 -0.93
CA GLU A 56 -24.36 0.53 -0.83
C GLU A 56 -23.51 -0.38 -1.71
N ILE A 57 -23.11 -1.52 -1.17
CA ILE A 57 -22.30 -2.55 -1.85
C ILE A 57 -22.97 -3.91 -1.57
N ASP A 58 -23.28 -4.67 -2.63
CA ASP A 58 -23.77 -6.04 -2.51
C ASP A 58 -22.64 -7.02 -2.12
N GLU A 59 -23.02 -8.25 -1.78
CA GLU A 59 -22.06 -9.26 -1.31
C GLU A 59 -21.03 -9.67 -2.37
N GLU A 60 -21.43 -9.73 -3.65
CA GLU A 60 -20.53 -10.08 -4.75
C GLU A 60 -19.46 -8.99 -4.99
N THR A 61 -19.91 -7.73 -4.99
CA THR A 61 -19.03 -6.56 -5.09
C THR A 61 -18.11 -6.49 -3.86
N LEU A 62 -18.63 -6.74 -2.66
CA LEU A 62 -17.82 -6.74 -1.44
C LEU A 62 -16.75 -7.83 -1.47
N GLU A 63 -17.06 -9.03 -1.98
CA GLU A 63 -16.07 -10.08 -2.15
C GLU A 63 -14.98 -9.66 -3.15
N SER A 64 -15.36 -9.02 -4.26
CA SER A 64 -14.41 -8.46 -5.22
C SER A 64 -13.50 -7.40 -4.60
N VAL A 65 -14.05 -6.55 -3.72
CA VAL A 65 -13.30 -5.56 -2.93
C VAL A 65 -12.26 -6.24 -2.04
N PHE A 66 -12.63 -7.32 -1.33
CA PHE A 66 -11.68 -8.09 -0.51
C PHE A 66 -10.58 -8.73 -1.36
N GLN A 67 -10.92 -9.35 -2.47
CA GLN A 67 -9.96 -10.03 -3.34
C GLN A 67 -8.95 -9.04 -3.97
N TYR A 68 -9.41 -7.89 -4.43
CA TYR A 68 -8.52 -6.84 -4.91
C TYR A 68 -7.68 -6.25 -3.77
N GLY A 69 -8.29 -6.04 -2.61
CA GLY A 69 -7.58 -5.58 -1.40
C GLY A 69 -6.43 -6.51 -1.00
N ILE A 70 -6.59 -7.83 -1.18
CA ILE A 70 -5.53 -8.82 -0.96
C ILE A 70 -4.36 -8.58 -1.91
N SER A 71 -4.61 -8.37 -3.21
CA SER A 71 -3.55 -8.06 -4.18
C SER A 71 -2.82 -6.76 -3.82
N VAL A 72 -3.55 -5.72 -3.40
CA VAL A 72 -2.97 -4.45 -2.96
C VAL A 72 -2.10 -4.63 -1.70
N GLU A 73 -2.55 -5.42 -0.73
CA GLU A 73 -1.79 -5.68 0.51
C GLU A 73 -0.55 -6.54 0.25
N MET A 74 -0.61 -7.51 -0.67
CA MET A 74 0.55 -8.27 -1.10
C MET A 74 1.61 -7.37 -1.75
N VAL A 75 1.18 -6.44 -2.64
CA VAL A 75 2.06 -5.44 -3.25
C VAL A 75 2.65 -4.51 -2.19
N HIS A 76 1.88 -4.09 -1.20
CA HIS A 76 2.43 -3.31 -0.09
C HIS A 76 3.44 -4.11 0.75
N THR A 77 3.14 -5.39 1.02
CA THR A 77 3.98 -6.20 1.90
C THR A 77 5.32 -6.56 1.24
N TYR A 78 5.33 -6.87 -0.07
CA TYR A 78 6.59 -7.13 -0.75
C TYR A 78 7.51 -5.92 -0.70
N SER A 79 6.96 -4.70 -0.88
CA SER A 79 7.79 -3.49 -0.84
C SER A 79 8.44 -3.30 0.53
N LEU A 80 7.70 -3.57 1.61
CA LEU A 80 8.26 -3.52 2.96
C LEU A 80 9.36 -4.57 3.20
N ILE A 81 9.19 -5.81 2.68
CA ILE A 81 10.21 -6.85 2.79
C ILE A 81 11.50 -6.43 2.10
N HIS A 82 11.39 -5.83 0.91
CA HIS A 82 12.55 -5.40 0.14
C HIS A 82 13.18 -4.12 0.70
N ASP A 83 12.37 -3.18 1.19
CA ASP A 83 12.87 -1.97 1.86
C ASP A 83 13.70 -2.32 3.10
N ASP A 84 13.32 -3.34 3.87
CA ASP A 84 14.04 -3.77 5.07
C ASP A 84 15.41 -4.44 4.80
N LEU A 85 15.73 -4.81 3.54
CA LEU A 85 16.98 -5.53 3.21
C LEU A 85 18.24 -4.70 3.52
N PRO A 86 19.39 -5.37 3.81
CA PRO A 86 20.65 -4.68 4.08
C PRO A 86 21.18 -3.78 2.95
N CYS A 87 20.72 -3.99 1.73
CA CYS A 87 21.05 -3.14 0.57
C CYS A 87 20.11 -1.95 0.38
N MET A 88 19.11 -1.81 1.27
CA MET A 88 18.09 -0.76 1.29
C MET A 88 18.16 -0.02 2.63
N ASP A 89 17.12 -0.11 3.48
CA ASP A 89 17.05 0.61 4.77
C ASP A 89 17.82 -0.11 5.89
N ASP A 90 18.18 -1.40 5.71
CA ASP A 90 18.88 -2.28 6.68
C ASP A 90 18.20 -2.34 8.06
N ASP A 91 16.89 -2.45 8.06
CA ASP A 91 16.08 -2.46 9.28
C ASP A 91 16.08 -3.85 9.95
N ASP A 92 16.43 -3.91 11.24
CA ASP A 92 16.36 -5.15 12.02
C ASP A 92 14.95 -5.49 12.49
N TYR A 93 14.10 -4.47 12.69
CA TYR A 93 12.75 -4.60 13.26
C TYR A 93 11.73 -3.76 12.51
N ARG A 94 10.56 -4.33 12.26
CA ARG A 94 9.37 -3.66 11.71
C ARG A 94 8.13 -4.02 12.53
N ARG A 95 7.40 -3.00 13.00
CA ARG A 95 6.19 -3.19 13.83
C ARG A 95 6.44 -4.05 15.09
N GLY A 96 7.64 -3.92 15.67
CA GLY A 96 8.03 -4.64 16.89
C GLY A 96 8.41 -6.12 16.68
N LYS A 97 8.45 -6.61 15.43
CA LYS A 97 8.94 -7.94 15.07
C LYS A 97 10.22 -7.82 14.23
N LYS A 98 11.06 -8.85 14.22
CA LYS A 98 12.21 -8.92 13.32
C LYS A 98 11.74 -8.81 11.87
N THR A 99 12.54 -8.14 11.04
CA THR A 99 12.33 -8.11 9.60
C THR A 99 12.55 -9.49 8.99
N VAL A 100 12.05 -9.73 7.78
CA VAL A 100 12.10 -11.07 7.17
C VAL A 100 13.54 -11.56 7.01
N HIS A 101 14.46 -10.69 6.60
CA HIS A 101 15.86 -11.07 6.44
C HIS A 101 16.56 -11.39 7.77
N ARG A 102 16.09 -10.83 8.89
CA ARG A 102 16.60 -11.11 10.24
C ARG A 102 15.97 -12.34 10.89
N GLU A 103 14.72 -12.66 10.55
CA GLU A 103 14.02 -13.85 11.07
C GLU A 103 14.39 -15.12 10.29
N PHE A 104 14.52 -15.01 8.97
CA PHE A 104 14.86 -16.12 8.08
C PHE A 104 16.29 -15.99 7.55
N ASN A 105 16.50 -15.23 6.51
CA ASN A 105 17.77 -14.76 5.93
C ASN A 105 17.49 -13.90 4.69
N GLU A 106 18.54 -13.29 4.10
CA GLU A 106 18.42 -12.36 2.99
C GLU A 106 17.81 -12.99 1.72
N TRP A 107 18.29 -14.18 1.29
CA TRP A 107 17.75 -14.78 0.06
C TRP A 107 16.28 -15.20 0.21
N VAL A 108 15.85 -15.61 1.41
CA VAL A 108 14.43 -15.89 1.69
C VAL A 108 13.62 -14.61 1.61
N ALA A 109 14.13 -13.49 2.13
CA ALA A 109 13.46 -12.19 2.07
C ALA A 109 13.29 -11.72 0.62
N VAL A 110 14.35 -11.81 -0.20
CA VAL A 110 14.27 -11.49 -1.64
C VAL A 110 13.18 -12.31 -2.32
N LEU A 111 13.23 -13.64 -2.17
CA LEU A 111 12.26 -14.52 -2.83
C LEU A 111 10.83 -14.40 -2.26
N ALA A 112 10.68 -14.06 -0.97
CA ALA A 112 9.36 -13.83 -0.38
C ALA A 112 8.71 -12.55 -0.92
N GLY A 113 9.50 -11.49 -1.13
CA GLY A 113 9.04 -10.27 -1.78
C GLY A 113 8.65 -10.51 -3.24
N ASP A 114 9.51 -11.15 -4.03
CA ASP A 114 9.22 -11.51 -5.42
C ASP A 114 7.98 -12.39 -5.55
N ALA A 115 7.84 -13.39 -4.67
CA ALA A 115 6.70 -14.30 -4.68
C ALA A 115 5.39 -13.58 -4.32
N LEU A 116 5.38 -12.67 -3.34
CA LEU A 116 4.21 -11.85 -3.02
C LEU A 116 3.82 -10.94 -4.18
N LEU A 117 4.79 -10.29 -4.81
CA LEU A 117 4.54 -9.43 -5.96
C LEU A 117 3.93 -10.23 -7.13
N ASN A 118 4.53 -11.38 -7.46
CA ASN A 118 4.01 -12.25 -8.52
C ASN A 118 2.61 -12.77 -8.18
N LEU A 119 2.40 -13.28 -6.96
CA LEU A 119 1.12 -13.82 -6.51
C LEU A 119 0.01 -12.76 -6.52
N ALA A 120 0.31 -11.50 -6.20
CA ALA A 120 -0.65 -10.40 -6.26
C ALA A 120 -1.23 -10.24 -7.68
N TYR A 121 -0.37 -10.30 -8.69
CA TYR A 121 -0.79 -10.16 -10.09
C TYR A 121 -1.41 -11.46 -10.64
N GLU A 122 -0.85 -12.62 -10.32
CA GLU A 122 -1.40 -13.92 -10.72
C GLU A 122 -2.85 -14.06 -10.25
N ARG A 123 -3.11 -13.84 -8.96
CA ARG A 123 -4.45 -13.87 -8.38
C ARG A 123 -5.36 -12.79 -8.97
N GLY A 124 -4.88 -11.56 -9.00
CA GLY A 124 -5.67 -10.44 -9.50
C GLY A 124 -6.12 -10.63 -10.94
N TYR A 125 -5.22 -11.00 -11.86
CA TYR A 125 -5.59 -11.25 -13.25
C TYR A 125 -6.37 -12.54 -13.46
N SER A 126 -6.33 -13.51 -12.55
CA SER A 126 -7.20 -14.70 -12.62
C SER A 126 -8.64 -14.40 -12.19
N LEU A 127 -8.84 -13.40 -11.33
CA LEU A 127 -10.13 -13.04 -10.76
C LEU A 127 -10.82 -11.88 -11.51
N PHE A 128 -10.03 -10.95 -12.04
CA PHE A 128 -10.53 -9.74 -12.66
C PHE A 128 -10.22 -9.72 -14.16
N GLY A 129 -11.25 -9.52 -14.98
CA GLY A 129 -11.15 -9.41 -16.43
C GLY A 129 -12.10 -8.35 -17.01
N GLY A 130 -12.03 -8.12 -18.32
CA GLY A 130 -12.89 -7.18 -19.00
C GLY A 130 -12.61 -5.71 -18.68
N GLU A 131 -13.62 -4.87 -18.90
CA GLU A 131 -13.49 -3.40 -18.80
C GLU A 131 -13.37 -2.90 -17.34
N ASN A 132 -13.92 -3.65 -16.37
CA ASN A 132 -13.91 -3.27 -14.97
C ASN A 132 -12.76 -3.95 -14.17
N ASN A 133 -11.64 -4.20 -14.85
CA ASN A 133 -10.47 -4.80 -14.24
C ASN A 133 -9.64 -3.74 -13.50
N PRO A 134 -9.47 -3.81 -12.16
CA PRO A 134 -8.67 -2.86 -11.41
C PRO A 134 -7.16 -3.12 -11.50
N MET A 135 -6.73 -4.30 -11.97
CA MET A 135 -5.33 -4.71 -11.97
C MET A 135 -4.38 -3.82 -12.80
N PRO A 136 -4.78 -3.25 -13.95
CA PRO A 136 -3.95 -2.29 -14.67
C PRO A 136 -3.60 -1.05 -13.84
N TYR A 137 -4.49 -0.60 -12.97
CA TYR A 137 -4.22 0.54 -12.06
C TYR A 137 -3.24 0.14 -10.96
N LEU A 138 -3.37 -1.06 -10.39
CA LEU A 138 -2.39 -1.59 -9.43
C LEU A 138 -1.00 -1.66 -10.08
N ALA A 139 -0.89 -2.21 -11.29
CA ALA A 139 0.36 -2.30 -12.03
C ALA A 139 0.98 -0.93 -12.32
N LYS A 140 0.16 0.04 -12.76
CA LYS A 140 0.60 1.42 -13.04
C LYS A 140 1.18 2.08 -11.80
N TYR A 141 0.43 2.05 -10.67
CA TYR A 141 0.81 2.78 -9.46
C TYR A 141 1.84 2.04 -8.59
N ALA A 142 2.01 0.74 -8.72
CA ALA A 142 3.11 0.01 -8.10
C ALA A 142 4.44 0.15 -8.87
N GLY A 143 4.40 0.45 -10.16
CA GLY A 143 5.56 0.49 -11.07
C GLY A 143 6.43 1.75 -10.97
N MET A 144 7.25 1.98 -12.00
CA MET A 144 8.19 3.12 -12.09
C MET A 144 7.48 4.48 -12.15
N GLY A 145 6.24 4.53 -12.64
CA GLY A 145 5.39 5.74 -12.59
C GLY A 145 4.67 5.96 -11.24
N GLY A 146 4.99 5.17 -10.23
CA GLY A 146 4.38 5.18 -8.90
C GLY A 146 5.37 4.76 -7.81
N MET A 147 5.00 3.76 -6.99
CA MET A 147 5.71 3.37 -5.77
C MET A 147 7.19 3.04 -5.99
N LEU A 148 7.54 2.25 -7.01
CA LEU A 148 8.96 1.95 -7.31
C LEU A 148 9.75 3.19 -7.71
N GLY A 149 9.17 4.08 -8.55
CA GLY A 149 9.81 5.35 -8.88
C GLY A 149 9.97 6.27 -7.67
N GLY A 150 8.98 6.25 -6.76
CA GLY A 150 9.05 6.94 -5.47
C GLY A 150 10.19 6.42 -4.59
N GLN A 151 10.38 5.11 -4.54
CA GLN A 151 11.48 4.50 -3.79
C GLN A 151 12.87 4.90 -4.36
N VAL A 152 13.00 4.97 -5.68
CA VAL A 152 14.25 5.49 -6.30
C VAL A 152 14.52 6.94 -5.90
N MET A 153 13.47 7.77 -5.81
CA MET A 153 13.63 9.17 -5.36
C MET A 153 13.94 9.25 -3.86
N ASP A 154 13.36 8.37 -3.06
CA ASP A 154 13.55 8.32 -1.62
C ASP A 154 15.00 7.99 -1.24
N LEU A 155 15.62 7.04 -1.93
CA LEU A 155 17.05 6.73 -1.80
C LEU A 155 17.98 7.85 -2.32
N SER A 156 17.40 8.84 -3.01
CA SER A 156 18.11 10.01 -3.52
C SER A 156 17.64 11.23 -2.72
N VAL A 157 18.42 11.67 -1.74
CA VAL A 157 18.04 12.77 -0.82
C VAL A 157 17.44 13.96 -1.56
N SER A 158 16.19 14.32 -1.24
CA SER A 158 15.47 15.46 -1.82
C SER A 158 16.16 16.80 -1.51
N LYS A 159 16.29 17.66 -2.52
CA LYS A 159 16.97 18.98 -2.41
C LYS A 159 15.99 20.12 -2.20
N SER A 160 14.69 19.88 -2.36
CA SER A 160 13.64 20.88 -2.20
C SER A 160 12.36 20.25 -1.65
N MET A 161 11.49 21.11 -1.09
CA MET A 161 10.16 20.69 -0.65
C MET A 161 9.31 20.10 -1.80
N GLU A 162 9.47 20.64 -3.02
CA GLU A 162 8.78 20.13 -4.21
C GLU A 162 9.21 18.69 -4.55
N GLU A 163 10.52 18.41 -4.51
CA GLU A 163 11.05 17.05 -4.70
C GLU A 163 10.56 16.10 -3.61
N LEU A 164 10.57 16.55 -2.35
CA LEU A 164 10.07 15.76 -1.23
C LEU A 164 8.58 15.42 -1.38
N LEU A 165 7.73 16.39 -1.68
CA LEU A 165 6.29 16.15 -1.92
C LEU A 165 6.07 15.22 -3.11
N LYS A 166 6.89 15.29 -4.14
CA LYS A 166 6.84 14.36 -5.26
C LYS A 166 7.24 12.94 -4.84
N THR A 167 8.23 12.79 -3.98
CA THR A 167 8.60 11.50 -3.38
C THR A 167 7.43 10.91 -2.59
N TYR A 168 6.79 11.70 -1.72
CA TYR A 168 5.61 11.26 -0.97
C TYR A 168 4.43 10.87 -1.87
N SER A 169 4.19 11.66 -2.94
CA SER A 169 3.18 11.35 -3.94
C SER A 169 3.43 9.99 -4.62
N LEU A 170 4.65 9.71 -5.01
CA LEU A 170 5.00 8.48 -5.71
C LEU A 170 5.17 7.29 -4.74
N LYS A 171 5.96 7.45 -3.67
CA LYS A 171 6.24 6.34 -2.72
C LYS A 171 4.99 5.93 -1.95
N THR A 172 4.24 6.90 -1.42
CA THR A 172 3.14 6.65 -0.48
C THR A 172 1.76 6.77 -1.12
N SER A 173 1.47 7.90 -1.82
CA SER A 173 0.12 8.13 -2.37
C SER A 173 -0.21 7.19 -3.53
N ALA A 174 0.78 6.75 -4.32
CA ALA A 174 0.51 5.92 -5.50
C ALA A 174 -0.25 4.64 -5.16
N LEU A 175 0.11 3.94 -4.08
CA LEU A 175 -0.60 2.71 -3.71
C LEU A 175 -1.96 2.99 -3.08
N PHE A 176 -2.17 4.15 -2.45
CA PHE A 176 -3.51 4.62 -2.08
C PHE A 176 -4.37 4.93 -3.30
N LYS A 177 -3.79 5.55 -4.36
CA LYS A 177 -4.49 5.74 -5.64
C LYS A 177 -4.93 4.41 -6.25
N ALA A 178 -4.02 3.43 -6.31
CA ALA A 178 -4.37 2.09 -6.78
C ALA A 178 -5.56 1.51 -5.99
N ALA A 179 -5.56 1.66 -4.66
CA ALA A 179 -6.59 1.14 -3.79
C ALA A 179 -7.95 1.83 -4.03
N PHE A 180 -8.02 3.14 -3.90
CA PHE A 180 -9.27 3.90 -4.07
C PHE A 180 -9.85 3.77 -5.48
N ILE A 181 -9.01 3.96 -6.51
CA ILE A 181 -9.41 3.85 -7.91
C ILE A 181 -9.88 2.42 -8.21
N GLY A 182 -9.14 1.40 -7.73
CA GLY A 182 -9.52 0.01 -7.94
C GLY A 182 -10.88 -0.32 -7.36
N GLY A 183 -11.21 0.18 -6.16
CA GLY A 183 -12.55 0.09 -5.59
C GLY A 183 -13.61 0.76 -6.47
N GLY A 184 -13.31 1.95 -7.01
CA GLY A 184 -14.18 2.65 -7.96
C GLY A 184 -14.41 1.86 -9.25
N ILE A 185 -13.35 1.28 -9.82
CA ILE A 185 -13.43 0.46 -11.06
C ILE A 185 -14.29 -0.78 -10.84
N ILE A 186 -14.16 -1.47 -9.73
CA ILE A 186 -15.00 -2.62 -9.37
C ILE A 186 -16.49 -2.24 -9.39
N CYS A 187 -16.82 -1.03 -8.92
CA CYS A 187 -18.19 -0.48 -8.92
C CYS A 187 -18.57 0.26 -10.22
N LYS A 188 -17.79 0.13 -11.30
CA LYS A 188 -18.06 0.76 -12.61
C LYS A 188 -18.20 2.29 -12.53
N ALA A 189 -17.37 2.93 -11.71
CA ALA A 189 -17.38 4.38 -11.53
C ALA A 189 -17.11 5.12 -12.86
N ASN A 190 -17.77 6.26 -13.03
CA ASN A 190 -17.51 7.15 -14.16
C ASN A 190 -16.17 7.90 -13.96
N ASP A 191 -15.68 8.54 -15.05
CA ASP A 191 -14.40 9.24 -15.05
C ASP A 191 -14.31 10.37 -14.02
N GLU A 192 -15.41 11.04 -13.71
CA GLU A 192 -15.45 12.10 -12.71
C GLU A 192 -15.20 11.53 -11.31
N THR A 193 -15.89 10.45 -10.97
CA THR A 193 -15.70 9.72 -9.71
C THR A 193 -14.27 9.21 -9.58
N ILE A 194 -13.68 8.64 -10.64
CA ILE A 194 -12.30 8.18 -10.66
C ILE A 194 -11.32 9.34 -10.42
N ARG A 195 -11.49 10.49 -11.06
CA ARG A 195 -10.65 11.68 -10.82
C ARG A 195 -10.76 12.17 -9.37
N ASN A 196 -11.94 12.15 -8.78
CA ASN A 196 -12.15 12.54 -7.39
C ASN A 196 -11.45 11.58 -6.42
N LEU A 197 -11.54 10.26 -6.65
CA LEU A 197 -10.84 9.24 -5.86
C LEU A 197 -9.32 9.38 -5.99
N GLU A 198 -8.81 9.64 -7.20
CA GLU A 198 -7.39 9.85 -7.43
C GLU A 198 -6.86 11.07 -6.65
N LYS A 199 -7.57 12.20 -6.73
CA LYS A 199 -7.20 13.43 -6.01
C LYS A 199 -7.27 13.25 -4.49
N TYR A 200 -8.30 12.56 -4.01
CA TYR A 200 -8.42 12.25 -2.58
C TYR A 200 -7.26 11.38 -2.09
N ALA A 201 -6.95 10.32 -2.82
CA ALA A 201 -5.86 9.40 -2.48
C ALA A 201 -4.49 10.08 -2.50
N GLU A 202 -4.25 11.01 -3.45
CA GLU A 202 -3.05 11.84 -3.50
C GLU A 202 -2.86 12.61 -2.21
N ASN A 203 -3.85 13.41 -1.84
CA ASN A 203 -3.80 14.26 -0.67
C ASN A 203 -3.70 13.44 0.62
N LEU A 204 -4.44 12.32 0.71
CA LEU A 204 -4.38 11.43 1.87
C LEU A 204 -2.97 10.84 2.07
N GLY A 205 -2.33 10.37 0.99
CA GLY A 205 -1.00 9.77 1.09
C GLY A 205 0.08 10.79 1.47
N ILE A 206 0.02 12.01 0.92
CA ILE A 206 0.92 13.12 1.31
C ILE A 206 0.70 13.50 2.78
N ALA A 207 -0.56 13.68 3.20
CA ALA A 207 -0.89 14.01 4.58
C ALA A 207 -0.45 12.90 5.56
N PHE A 208 -0.60 11.64 5.16
CA PHE A 208 -0.15 10.49 5.94
C PHE A 208 1.36 10.54 6.18
N GLN A 209 2.15 10.79 5.13
CA GLN A 209 3.61 10.88 5.24
C GLN A 209 4.06 12.09 6.07
N ILE A 210 3.46 13.25 5.87
CA ILE A 210 3.76 14.43 6.71
C ILE A 210 3.43 14.15 8.19
N ALA A 211 2.34 13.43 8.47
CA ALA A 211 1.98 13.07 9.83
C ALA A 211 2.97 12.07 10.45
N ASP A 212 3.45 11.09 9.69
CA ASP A 212 4.48 10.15 10.13
C ASP A 212 5.80 10.89 10.43
N ASP A 213 6.26 11.78 9.56
CA ASP A 213 7.46 12.61 9.75
C ASP A 213 7.37 13.47 11.02
N LEU A 214 6.19 14.00 11.34
CA LEU A 214 5.99 14.80 12.55
C LEU A 214 6.08 13.97 13.84
N LEU A 215 5.81 12.67 13.78
CA LEU A 215 5.90 11.73 14.91
C LEU A 215 7.33 11.24 15.15
N GLU A 216 8.22 11.33 14.15
CA GLU A 216 9.61 10.95 14.30
C GLU A 216 10.36 11.92 15.21
N THR A 217 11.19 11.36 16.12
CA THR A 217 11.97 12.16 17.08
C THR A 217 13.26 12.69 16.50
N GLU A 218 13.85 12.01 15.53
CA GLU A 218 15.03 12.43 14.77
C GLU A 218 14.63 12.60 13.31
N ALA A 219 15.00 13.74 12.71
CA ALA A 219 14.69 13.98 11.30
C ALA A 219 15.58 13.10 10.42
N GLU A 220 14.99 12.16 9.72
CA GLU A 220 15.65 11.39 8.69
C GLU A 220 16.06 12.28 7.49
N GLU A 221 16.86 11.74 6.57
CA GLU A 221 17.31 12.48 5.38
C GLU A 221 16.15 12.90 4.46
N GLN A 222 15.04 12.14 4.45
CA GLN A 222 13.81 12.40 3.70
C GLN A 222 12.67 12.76 4.66
N ASN A 223 12.69 13.94 5.25
CA ASN A 223 11.71 14.37 6.24
C ASN A 223 11.29 15.81 6.01
N VAL A 224 9.99 16.11 6.18
CA VAL A 224 9.42 17.45 6.01
C VAL A 224 10.05 18.49 6.93
N LYS A 225 10.53 18.10 8.11
CA LYS A 225 11.19 18.96 9.09
C LYS A 225 12.51 19.57 8.58
N ARG A 226 13.06 19.08 7.48
CA ARG A 226 14.23 19.72 6.83
C ARG A 226 13.88 21.02 6.11
N PHE A 227 12.64 21.18 5.73
CA PHE A 227 12.17 22.30 4.91
C PHE A 227 11.16 23.18 5.63
N LEU A 228 10.43 22.67 6.61
CA LEU A 228 9.37 23.36 7.33
C LEU A 228 9.53 23.18 8.84
N SER A 229 9.09 24.19 9.60
CA SER A 229 8.85 24.04 11.04
C SER A 229 7.64 23.13 11.30
N ASP A 230 7.55 22.56 12.50
CA ASP A 230 6.42 21.72 12.91
C ASP A 230 5.05 22.40 12.71
N ASP A 231 4.98 23.72 12.96
CA ASP A 231 3.73 24.48 12.81
C ASP A 231 3.37 24.69 11.33
N GLU A 232 4.35 24.92 10.45
CA GLU A 232 4.13 24.99 9.01
C GLU A 232 3.71 23.63 8.44
N ALA A 233 4.37 22.53 8.85
CA ALA A 233 4.00 21.18 8.45
C ALA A 233 2.59 20.80 8.93
N LYS A 234 2.21 21.11 10.18
CA LYS A 234 0.84 20.93 10.70
C LYS A 234 -0.21 21.73 9.93
N ASN A 235 0.16 22.90 9.38
CA ASN A 235 -0.77 23.69 8.57
C ASN A 235 -1.06 23.06 7.20
N LEU A 236 -0.15 22.25 6.65
CA LEU A 236 -0.40 21.45 5.44
C LEU A 236 -1.41 20.32 5.65
N LEU A 237 -1.65 19.90 6.91
CA LEU A 237 -2.61 18.85 7.25
C LEU A 237 -4.06 19.36 7.43
N LYS A 238 -4.29 20.68 7.34
CA LYS A 238 -5.62 21.31 7.47
C LYS A 238 -6.27 21.50 6.10
#